data_2650e906b348a6244aace305926e2770
#
_entry.id   2650e906b348a6244aace305926e2770
#
_cell.length_a   1.000
_cell.length_b   1.000
_cell.length_c   1.000
_cell.angle_alpha   90.00
_cell.angle_beta   90.00
_cell.angle_gamma   90.00
#
_symmetry.space_group_name_H-M   'P 1'
#
loop_
_entity.id
_entity.type
_entity.pdbx_description
1 polymer ?
#
loop_
_entity_poly.entity_id
_entity_poly.type
_entity_poly.pdbx_seq_one_letter_code
_entity_poly.pdbx_strand_id
1 'polypeptide(L)'
;KCTTGNLRVWVGIPGDGSAGSVQFQLELSNISSHDCTLLGYPGVSATNTGGGQLGSAAGRVSSHPVKQIVVGPAATAHVELAITDVGNFSAGACHPVTAADLKVFPPNDFTATRIPFSFRACSKRGPVYLHVSASIPGTGIPGFSS
;
A
#
# COMPACT_ATOMS: atom_id res chain seq x y z
N LYS A 1 -8.20 5.14 -16.70
CA LYS A 1 -7.55 4.60 -15.49
C LYS A 1 -7.78 5.51 -14.29
N CYS A 2 -7.75 4.94 -13.09
CA CYS A 2 -7.82 5.74 -11.88
C CYS A 2 -6.53 6.53 -11.71
N THR A 3 -6.64 7.83 -11.48
CA THR A 3 -5.50 8.69 -11.20
C THR A 3 -5.51 9.07 -9.72
N THR A 4 -4.42 9.59 -9.23
CA THR A 4 -4.30 10.03 -7.84
C THR A 4 -5.39 11.04 -7.47
N GLY A 5 -5.76 11.93 -8.39
CA GLY A 5 -6.83 12.91 -8.17
C GLY A 5 -8.23 12.29 -8.10
N ASN A 6 -8.42 11.08 -8.62
CA ASN A 6 -9.70 10.37 -8.57
C ASN A 6 -9.87 9.52 -7.31
N LEU A 7 -8.80 9.32 -6.56
CA LEU A 7 -8.78 8.33 -5.48
C LEU A 7 -8.53 8.98 -4.13
N ARG A 8 -9.24 8.48 -3.14
CA ARG A 8 -8.85 8.63 -1.75
C ARG A 8 -8.16 7.33 -1.34
N VAL A 9 -6.91 7.44 -0.92
CA VAL A 9 -6.13 6.29 -0.44
C VAL A 9 -6.12 6.34 1.09
N TRP A 10 -6.45 5.21 1.72
CA TRP A 10 -6.47 5.14 3.18
C TRP A 10 -6.14 3.72 3.62
N VAL A 11 -5.70 3.60 4.86
CA VAL A 11 -5.36 2.30 5.44
C VAL A 11 -6.55 1.82 6.26
N GLY A 12 -7.05 0.65 5.91
CA GLY A 12 -8.11 0.00 6.65
C GLY A 12 -7.59 -0.63 7.94
N ILE A 13 -8.46 -1.36 8.63
CA ILE A 13 -8.07 -2.05 9.85
C ILE A 13 -7.00 -3.10 9.53
N PRO A 14 -6.05 -3.32 10.47
CA PRO A 14 -5.06 -4.36 10.26
C PRO A 14 -5.73 -5.72 10.17
N GLY A 15 -5.21 -6.54 9.24
CA GLY A 15 -5.61 -7.93 9.12
C GLY A 15 -4.87 -8.81 10.11
N ASP A 16 -4.97 -10.11 9.89
CA ASP A 16 -4.29 -11.08 10.73
C ASP A 16 -2.77 -10.94 10.59
N GLY A 17 -2.08 -10.99 11.71
CA GLY A 17 -0.64 -11.12 11.69
C GLY A 17 -0.25 -12.55 11.34
N SER A 18 0.85 -12.69 10.63
CA SER A 18 1.52 -13.97 10.46
C SER A 18 2.90 -13.87 11.08
N ALA A 19 3.61 -14.99 11.18
CA ALA A 19 4.92 -14.99 11.79
C ALA A 19 5.83 -13.96 11.09
N GLY A 20 6.22 -12.91 11.79
CA GLY A 20 7.15 -11.91 11.30
C GLY A 20 6.58 -10.80 10.45
N SER A 21 5.26 -10.74 10.24
CA SER A 21 4.65 -9.64 9.49
C SER A 21 3.22 -9.35 9.93
N VAL A 22 2.74 -8.16 9.60
CA VAL A 22 1.35 -7.73 9.81
C VAL A 22 0.79 -7.29 8.47
N GLN A 23 -0.41 -7.74 8.15
CA GLN A 23 -1.09 -7.39 6.92
C GLN A 23 -2.10 -6.27 7.17
N PHE A 24 -2.05 -5.25 6.34
CA PHE A 24 -3.00 -4.15 6.31
C PHE A 24 -3.73 -4.14 4.98
N GLN A 25 -4.94 -3.56 4.99
CA GLN A 25 -5.69 -3.35 3.76
C GLN A 25 -5.48 -1.90 3.33
N LEU A 26 -4.84 -1.70 2.18
CA LEU A 26 -4.67 -0.38 1.60
C LEU A 26 -5.86 -0.14 0.67
N GLU A 27 -6.73 0.81 1.03
CA GLU A 27 -7.99 1.05 0.35
C GLU A 27 -7.84 2.16 -0.68
N LEU A 28 -8.46 1.98 -1.83
CA LEU A 28 -8.43 2.91 -2.95
C LEU A 28 -9.88 3.23 -3.33
N SER A 29 -10.39 4.35 -2.83
CA SER A 29 -11.79 4.74 -3.04
C SER A 29 -11.91 5.75 -4.17
N ASN A 30 -12.78 5.47 -5.13
CA ASN A 30 -13.04 6.39 -6.25
C ASN A 30 -13.93 7.53 -5.77
N ILE A 31 -13.37 8.72 -5.66
CA ILE A 31 -14.08 9.93 -5.23
C ILE A 31 -14.53 10.79 -6.40
N SER A 32 -14.36 10.31 -7.63
CA SER A 32 -14.81 11.01 -8.82
C SER A 32 -16.25 10.62 -9.16
N SER A 33 -16.84 11.31 -10.12
CA SER A 33 -18.21 11.03 -10.59
C SER A 33 -18.25 10.01 -11.73
N HIS A 34 -17.11 9.43 -12.10
CA HIS A 34 -17.00 8.52 -13.25
C HIS A 34 -16.35 7.21 -12.80
N ASP A 35 -16.64 6.14 -13.51
CA ASP A 35 -15.91 4.89 -13.35
C ASP A 35 -14.44 5.12 -13.70
N CYS A 36 -13.55 4.47 -13.01
CA CYS A 36 -12.16 4.40 -13.41
C CYS A 36 -11.65 2.97 -13.28
N THR A 37 -10.50 2.69 -13.85
CA THR A 37 -9.95 1.34 -13.87
C THR A 37 -8.60 1.28 -13.17
N LEU A 38 -8.33 0.14 -12.55
CA LEU A 38 -7.03 -0.19 -11.96
C LEU A 38 -6.53 -1.48 -12.57
N LEU A 39 -5.24 -1.53 -12.87
CA LEU A 39 -4.60 -2.73 -13.41
C LEU A 39 -3.23 -2.90 -12.75
N GLY A 40 -3.11 -3.95 -11.96
CA GLY A 40 -1.82 -4.35 -11.39
C GLY A 40 -1.56 -3.82 -9.99
N TYR A 41 -0.31 -3.47 -9.73
CA TYR A 41 0.21 -3.18 -8.41
C TYR A 41 0.42 -1.68 -8.21
N PRO A 42 0.10 -1.15 -7.02
CA PRO A 42 0.50 0.21 -6.67
C PRO A 42 2.00 0.24 -6.35
N GLY A 43 2.60 1.42 -6.45
CA GLY A 43 3.92 1.67 -5.87
C GLY A 43 3.74 2.15 -4.44
N VAL A 44 4.41 1.52 -3.48
CA VAL A 44 4.28 1.89 -2.07
C VAL A 44 5.66 2.00 -1.44
N SER A 45 5.90 3.08 -0.72
CA SER A 45 7.14 3.29 0.02
C SER A 45 6.83 3.96 1.36
N ALA A 46 7.67 3.71 2.35
CA ALA A 46 7.63 4.47 3.59
C ALA A 46 8.39 5.78 3.41
N THR A 47 7.93 6.84 4.06
CA THR A 47 8.61 8.13 4.04
C THR A 47 8.70 8.72 5.43
N ASN A 48 9.69 9.62 5.61
CA ASN A 48 9.81 10.41 6.84
C ASN A 48 8.95 11.68 6.72
N THR A 49 8.94 12.51 7.75
CA THR A 49 8.14 13.74 7.77
C THR A 49 8.50 14.72 6.66
N GLY A 50 9.73 14.68 6.18
CA GLY A 50 10.19 15.53 5.07
C GLY A 50 9.89 14.95 3.70
N GLY A 51 9.27 13.77 3.62
CA GLY A 51 8.95 13.11 2.36
C GLY A 51 10.08 12.26 1.79
N GLY A 52 11.18 12.09 2.52
CA GLY A 52 12.30 11.24 2.09
C GLY A 52 11.93 9.77 2.20
N GLN A 53 12.27 9.01 1.16
CA GLN A 53 12.00 7.57 1.14
C GLN A 53 12.86 6.84 2.17
N LEU A 54 12.22 5.94 2.91
CA LEU A 54 12.87 5.11 3.89
C LEU A 54 13.01 3.69 3.32
N GLY A 55 14.24 3.33 3.01
CA GLY A 55 14.58 2.00 2.50
C GLY A 55 14.02 1.69 1.13
N SER A 56 13.80 0.42 0.87
CA SER A 56 13.32 -0.08 -0.41
C SER A 56 11.81 0.10 -0.56
N ALA A 57 11.38 0.32 -1.81
CA ALA A 57 9.96 0.29 -2.13
C ALA A 57 9.39 -1.13 -1.97
N ALA A 58 8.07 -1.22 -1.88
CA ALA A 58 7.39 -2.49 -1.70
C ALA A 58 7.64 -3.45 -2.86
N GLY A 59 7.88 -4.71 -2.52
CA GLY A 59 7.92 -5.80 -3.48
C GLY A 59 6.51 -6.27 -3.83
N ARG A 60 6.38 -6.93 -4.96
CA ARG A 60 5.10 -7.47 -5.44
C ARG A 60 4.95 -8.91 -5.05
N VAL A 61 3.74 -9.30 -4.65
CA VAL A 61 3.41 -10.70 -4.36
C VAL A 61 2.28 -11.16 -5.28
N SER A 62 2.32 -12.40 -5.69
CA SER A 62 1.39 -12.97 -6.66
C SER A 62 0.20 -13.67 -6.01
N SER A 63 -0.23 -13.21 -4.82
CA SER A 63 -1.34 -13.82 -4.09
C SER A 63 -2.69 -13.65 -4.80
N HIS A 64 -2.81 -12.66 -5.68
CA HIS A 64 -4.02 -12.40 -6.46
C HIS A 64 -3.65 -12.19 -7.92
N PRO A 65 -4.53 -12.59 -8.86
CA PRO A 65 -4.24 -12.39 -10.28
C PRO A 65 -4.23 -10.91 -10.66
N VAL A 66 -3.36 -10.56 -11.60
CA VAL A 66 -3.33 -9.22 -12.19
C VAL A 66 -4.41 -9.17 -13.26
N LYS A 67 -5.43 -8.36 -13.04
CA LYS A 67 -6.51 -8.14 -14.00
C LYS A 67 -7.03 -6.72 -13.86
N GLN A 68 -7.58 -6.21 -14.96
CA GLN A 68 -8.20 -4.90 -14.94
C GLN A 68 -9.51 -4.97 -14.14
N ILE A 69 -9.66 -4.03 -13.21
CA ILE A 69 -10.89 -3.91 -12.44
C ILE A 69 -11.49 -2.52 -12.64
N VAL A 70 -12.82 -2.45 -12.60
CA VAL A 70 -13.55 -1.20 -12.69
C VAL A 70 -13.98 -0.78 -11.30
N VAL A 71 -13.69 0.49 -10.95
CA VAL A 71 -14.08 1.07 -9.67
C VAL A 71 -15.08 2.16 -9.97
N GLY A 72 -16.35 1.93 -9.63
CA GLY A 72 -17.42 2.91 -9.83
C GLY A 72 -17.31 4.09 -8.87
N PRO A 73 -18.11 5.15 -9.10
CA PRO A 73 -18.16 6.28 -8.16
C PRO A 73 -18.54 5.81 -6.76
N ALA A 74 -17.82 6.29 -5.77
CA ALA A 74 -17.97 5.92 -4.36
C ALA A 74 -17.63 4.46 -4.03
N ALA A 75 -17.23 3.66 -5.02
CA ALA A 75 -16.76 2.29 -4.77
C ALA A 75 -15.30 2.27 -4.37
N THR A 76 -14.87 1.15 -3.83
CA THR A 76 -13.51 0.96 -3.32
C THR A 76 -12.90 -0.31 -3.88
N ALA A 77 -11.64 -0.24 -4.23
CA ALA A 77 -10.79 -1.40 -4.44
C ALA A 77 -9.73 -1.42 -3.35
N HIS A 78 -9.02 -2.51 -3.19
CA HIS A 78 -7.99 -2.58 -2.18
C HIS A 78 -6.78 -3.39 -2.64
N VAL A 79 -5.69 -3.23 -1.91
CA VAL A 79 -4.48 -4.05 -2.03
C VAL A 79 -4.13 -4.56 -0.64
N GLU A 80 -3.61 -5.76 -0.59
CA GLU A 80 -3.06 -6.30 0.64
C GLU A 80 -1.64 -5.78 0.79
N LEU A 81 -1.36 -5.10 1.90
CA LEU A 81 -0.05 -4.57 2.24
C LEU A 81 0.49 -5.35 3.43
N ALA A 82 1.56 -6.09 3.23
CA ALA A 82 2.23 -6.79 4.32
C ALA A 82 3.46 -5.99 4.75
N ILE A 83 3.59 -5.76 6.05
CA ILE A 83 4.73 -5.08 6.64
C ILE A 83 5.48 -6.09 7.48
N THR A 84 6.69 -6.42 7.06
CA THR A 84 7.57 -7.34 7.79
C THR A 84 8.09 -6.64 9.05
N ASP A 85 8.11 -7.38 10.16
CA ASP A 85 8.75 -6.90 11.38
C ASP A 85 10.23 -6.64 11.09
N VAL A 86 10.64 -5.38 11.19
CA VAL A 86 12.02 -4.99 10.86
C VAL A 86 13.05 -5.61 11.82
N GLY A 87 12.59 -6.08 12.98
CA GLY A 87 13.45 -6.85 13.89
C GLY A 87 13.95 -8.17 13.29
N ASN A 88 13.34 -8.64 12.19
CA ASN A 88 13.79 -9.83 11.47
C ASN A 88 15.03 -9.58 10.61
N PHE A 89 15.42 -8.33 10.42
CA PHE A 89 16.63 -7.96 9.69
C PHE A 89 17.73 -7.55 10.67
N SER A 90 18.98 -7.71 10.26
CA SER A 90 20.07 -7.19 11.08
C SER A 90 19.99 -5.67 11.16
N ALA A 91 20.35 -5.09 12.29
CA ALA A 91 20.33 -3.65 12.49
C ALA A 91 21.22 -2.93 11.48
N GLY A 92 22.35 -3.53 11.12
CA GLY A 92 23.28 -2.96 10.15
C GLY A 92 22.71 -2.92 8.72
N ALA A 93 21.86 -3.89 8.36
CA ALA A 93 21.24 -3.92 7.03
C ALA A 93 20.00 -3.04 6.96
N CYS A 94 19.26 -2.91 8.05
CA CYS A 94 17.97 -2.22 8.08
C CYS A 94 18.07 -0.78 8.57
N HIS A 95 18.82 -0.51 9.61
CA HIS A 95 18.78 0.76 10.35
C HIS A 95 17.33 1.13 10.68
N PRO A 96 16.69 0.44 11.65
CA PRO A 96 15.28 0.65 11.95
C PRO A 96 14.97 2.07 12.38
N VAL A 97 13.89 2.62 11.82
CA VAL A 97 13.40 3.96 12.15
C VAL A 97 11.87 3.91 12.16
N THR A 98 11.25 4.94 12.72
CA THR A 98 9.78 5.08 12.64
C THR A 98 9.43 5.90 11.41
N ALA A 99 8.62 5.34 10.52
CA ALA A 99 8.10 6.06 9.38
C ALA A 99 6.96 6.97 9.80
N ALA A 100 6.75 8.05 9.05
CA ALA A 100 5.66 8.97 9.28
C ALA A 100 4.48 8.74 8.32
N ASP A 101 4.78 8.37 7.08
CA ASP A 101 3.79 8.27 6.02
C ASP A 101 4.06 7.08 5.12
N LEU A 102 3.02 6.66 4.38
CA LEU A 102 3.15 5.85 3.19
C LEU A 102 3.00 6.75 1.96
N LYS A 103 3.87 6.59 1.00
CA LYS A 103 3.79 7.23 -0.30
C LYS A 103 3.26 6.21 -1.29
N VAL A 104 2.11 6.51 -1.90
CA VAL A 104 1.40 5.56 -2.75
C VAL A 104 1.22 6.13 -4.14
N PHE A 105 1.67 5.36 -5.13
CA PHE A 105 1.35 5.59 -6.53
C PHE A 105 0.27 4.60 -6.93
N PRO A 106 -0.91 5.04 -7.39
CA PRO A 106 -1.88 4.10 -7.95
C PRO A 106 -1.27 3.31 -9.10
N PRO A 107 -1.78 2.10 -9.40
CA PRO A 107 -1.26 1.31 -10.51
C PRO A 107 -1.19 2.13 -11.80
N ASN A 108 -0.02 2.11 -12.44
CA ASN A 108 0.25 2.81 -13.71
C ASN A 108 0.12 4.34 -13.64
N ASP A 109 0.15 4.92 -12.44
CA ASP A 109 0.17 6.37 -12.26
C ASP A 109 1.53 6.76 -11.66
N PHE A 110 2.07 7.89 -12.10
CA PHE A 110 3.35 8.39 -11.63
C PHE A 110 3.23 9.58 -10.69
N THR A 111 2.01 9.90 -10.27
CA THR A 111 1.74 10.93 -9.27
C THR A 111 1.39 10.24 -7.96
N ALA A 112 2.13 10.53 -6.91
CA ALA A 112 1.93 9.89 -5.61
C ALA A 112 1.00 10.71 -4.71
N THR A 113 0.39 10.02 -3.76
CA THR A 113 -0.22 10.64 -2.59
C THR A 113 0.49 10.11 -1.35
N ARG A 114 0.61 10.93 -0.31
CA ARG A 114 1.14 10.52 0.98
C ARG A 114 0.01 10.46 1.98
N ILE A 115 -0.03 9.36 2.74
CA ILE A 115 -1.03 9.17 3.80
C ILE A 115 -0.30 8.97 5.13
N PRO A 116 -0.78 9.61 6.20
CA PRO A 116 -0.16 9.44 7.51
C PRO A 116 -0.31 8.00 7.98
N PHE A 117 0.80 7.37 8.33
CA PHE A 117 0.78 6.01 8.84
C PHE A 117 2.11 5.73 9.52
N SER A 118 2.09 5.66 10.85
CA SER A 118 3.30 5.46 11.64
C SER A 118 3.57 3.98 11.82
N PHE A 119 4.78 3.54 11.47
CA PHE A 119 5.20 2.15 11.65
C PHE A 119 6.71 2.06 11.63
N ARG A 120 7.24 0.90 12.05
CA ARG A 120 8.68 0.68 12.03
C ARG A 120 9.13 0.26 10.64
N ALA A 121 10.11 0.95 10.11
CA ALA A 121 10.63 0.81 8.76
C ALA A 121 12.15 0.63 8.79
N CYS A 122 12.71 0.22 7.64
CA CYS A 122 14.15 0.23 7.42
C CYS A 122 14.52 1.52 6.71
N SER A 123 15.45 2.30 7.26
CA SER A 123 15.92 3.50 6.57
C SER A 123 16.91 3.19 5.46
N LYS A 124 17.58 2.05 5.56
CA LYS A 124 18.61 1.64 4.61
C LYS A 124 18.00 0.78 3.51
N ARG A 125 18.39 1.03 2.26
CA ARG A 125 17.97 0.20 1.14
C ARG A 125 18.63 -1.17 1.20
N GLY A 126 17.93 -2.19 0.70
CA GLY A 126 18.36 -3.57 0.69
C GLY A 126 17.24 -4.49 1.15
N PRO A 127 16.91 -4.54 2.44
CA PRO A 127 15.80 -5.36 2.89
C PRO A 127 14.47 -4.87 2.30
N VAL A 128 13.71 -5.78 1.68
CA VAL A 128 12.35 -5.50 1.22
C VAL A 128 11.42 -5.87 2.38
N TYR A 129 10.92 -4.87 3.07
CA TYR A 129 10.09 -5.06 4.27
C TYR A 129 8.61 -4.73 4.03
N LEU A 130 8.27 -4.23 2.85
CA LEU A 130 6.89 -3.97 2.42
C LEU A 130 6.59 -4.87 1.22
N HIS A 131 5.39 -5.45 1.20
CA HIS A 131 4.95 -6.28 0.08
C HIS A 131 3.50 -5.94 -0.25
N VAL A 132 3.18 -5.83 -1.54
CA VAL A 132 1.83 -5.49 -1.99
C VAL A 132 1.30 -6.53 -2.96
N SER A 133 -0.01 -6.77 -2.90
CA SER A 133 -0.73 -7.55 -3.88
C SER A 133 -1.16 -6.69 -5.06
N ALA A 134 -1.64 -7.32 -6.13
CA ALA A 134 -2.36 -6.64 -7.20
C ALA A 134 -3.69 -6.10 -6.66
N SER A 135 -4.29 -5.18 -7.39
CA SER A 135 -5.57 -4.56 -7.03
C SER A 135 -6.69 -5.60 -7.01
N ILE A 136 -7.51 -5.54 -5.96
CA ILE A 136 -8.62 -6.47 -5.70
C ILE A 136 -9.92 -5.67 -5.65
N PRO A 137 -11.00 -6.13 -6.31
CA PRO A 137 -12.29 -5.44 -6.23
C PRO A 137 -12.84 -5.43 -4.81
N GLY A 138 -13.55 -4.36 -4.47
CA GLY A 138 -14.19 -4.21 -3.16
C GLY A 138 -13.26 -3.71 -2.09
N THR A 139 -13.83 -3.45 -0.91
CA THR A 139 -13.04 -3.07 0.26
C THR A 139 -12.43 -4.30 0.92
N GLY A 140 -11.27 -4.12 1.54
CA GLY A 140 -10.66 -5.17 2.35
C GLY A 140 -11.22 -5.27 3.77
N ILE A 141 -12.20 -4.44 4.13
CA ILE A 141 -12.81 -4.45 5.46
C ILE A 141 -13.79 -5.61 5.54
N PRO A 142 -13.62 -6.56 6.49
CA PRO A 142 -14.52 -7.70 6.59
C PRO A 142 -15.98 -7.26 6.83
N GLY A 143 -16.91 -7.89 6.10
CA GLY A 143 -18.34 -7.60 6.24
C GLY A 143 -18.84 -6.43 5.41
N PHE A 144 -17.98 -5.75 4.70
CA PHE A 144 -18.36 -4.65 3.81
C PHE A 144 -18.04 -5.01 2.35
N SER A 145 -18.88 -4.50 1.46
CA SER A 145 -18.65 -4.63 0.01
C SER A 145 -19.01 -3.30 -0.64
N SER A 146 -18.17 -2.87 -1.57
CA SER A 146 -18.48 -1.64 -2.31
C SER A 146 -17.69 -1.54 -3.60
#